data_105529d27b4af9432ef39e0c962bc89a
#
_entry.id   105529d27b4af9432ef39e0c962bc89a
#
_cell.length_a   1.000
_cell.length_b   1.000
_cell.length_c   1.000
_cell.angle_alpha   90.00
_cell.angle_beta   90.00
_cell.angle_gamma   90.00
#
_symmetry.space_group_name_H-M   'P 1'
#
loop_
_entity.id
_entity.type
_entity.pdbx_description
1 polymer ?
#
loop_
_entity_poly.entity_id
_entity_poly.type
_entity_poly.pdbx_seq_one_letter_code
_entity_poly.pdbx_strand_id
1 'polypeptide(L)'
;TYFGYDTFRPGQEAIVDQILAGRDVLAVMPTGAGKSLCYQLPALLMPGITVVVSPLISLMMDQVKALNEAGVHAAYINSSLTETQISRALELAESGRYQIIYAAPERLETPRFLDFACHTEISMITVDEAHCISQWGQDFRPSYVRIPDFIRQLPMRPVLSAFTATATERVREDILQSLQMENPFETVAGFDRENLYFEVQNTKNKKERIRKYVEEHRGDSGIIYCATRK
;
A
#
# COMPACT_ATOMS: atom_id res chain seq x y z
N THR A 1 17.99 -2.54 12.13
CA THR A 1 19.16 -3.00 11.34
C THR A 1 18.83 -3.08 9.85
N TYR A 2 17.69 -3.65 9.43
CA TYR A 2 17.35 -3.81 8.02
C TYR A 2 17.07 -2.49 7.28
N PHE A 3 16.40 -1.54 7.93
CA PHE A 3 15.90 -0.32 7.27
C PHE A 3 16.78 0.92 7.53
N GLY A 4 17.81 0.83 8.37
CA GLY A 4 18.77 1.92 8.63
C GLY A 4 18.17 3.12 9.40
N TYR A 5 17.04 2.94 10.08
CA TYR A 5 16.43 3.96 10.92
C TYR A 5 16.59 3.63 12.40
N ASP A 6 16.93 4.64 13.20
CA ASP A 6 17.10 4.51 14.66
C ASP A 6 15.83 4.81 15.44
N THR A 7 14.88 5.53 14.82
CA THR A 7 13.62 5.96 15.46
C THR A 7 12.45 5.88 14.50
N PHE A 8 11.27 5.70 15.06
CA PHE A 8 10.01 5.81 14.31
C PHE A 8 9.66 7.28 14.05
N ARG A 9 9.01 7.51 12.91
CA ARG A 9 8.33 8.78 12.67
C ARG A 9 7.02 8.82 13.47
N PRO A 10 6.46 10.02 13.75
CA PRO A 10 5.19 10.14 14.46
C PRO A 10 4.10 9.23 13.90
N GLY A 11 3.47 8.46 14.78
CA GLY A 11 2.38 7.53 14.45
C GLY A 11 2.80 6.15 13.95
N GLN A 12 4.04 5.94 13.50
CA GLN A 12 4.48 4.63 12.98
C GLN A 12 4.52 3.55 14.07
N GLU A 13 5.08 3.87 15.23
CA GLU A 13 5.21 2.93 16.36
C GLU A 13 3.85 2.39 16.80
N ALA A 14 2.87 3.26 17.00
CA ALA A 14 1.53 2.86 17.38
C ALA A 14 0.88 1.90 16.36
N ILE A 15 1.09 2.13 15.06
CA ILE A 15 0.59 1.24 14.00
C ILE A 15 1.26 -0.13 14.10
N VAL A 16 2.58 -0.17 14.22
CA VAL A 16 3.36 -1.40 14.34
C VAL A 16 2.93 -2.21 15.55
N ASP A 17 2.77 -1.57 16.72
CA ASP A 17 2.37 -2.22 17.96
C ASP A 17 0.96 -2.83 17.85
N GLN A 18 0.01 -2.13 17.22
CA GLN A 18 -1.35 -2.66 17.04
C GLN A 18 -1.37 -3.86 16.10
N ILE A 19 -0.59 -3.85 15.01
CA ILE A 19 -0.46 -5.00 14.11
C ILE A 19 0.15 -6.20 14.88
N LEU A 20 1.23 -5.98 15.63
CA LEU A 20 1.89 -7.03 16.41
C LEU A 20 1.00 -7.57 17.55
N ALA A 21 0.09 -6.75 18.06
CA ALA A 21 -0.93 -7.18 19.01
C ALA A 21 -2.08 -7.98 18.36
N GLY A 22 -2.02 -8.23 17.04
CA GLY A 22 -3.04 -8.98 16.31
C GLY A 22 -4.31 -8.17 15.98
N ARG A 23 -4.25 -6.85 16.05
CA ARG A 23 -5.37 -5.96 15.78
C ARG A 23 -5.35 -5.46 14.35
N ASP A 24 -6.51 -5.41 13.70
CA ASP A 24 -6.66 -4.78 12.39
C ASP A 24 -6.33 -3.28 12.45
N VAL A 25 -5.77 -2.73 11.38
CA VAL A 25 -5.32 -1.34 11.32
C VAL A 25 -5.76 -0.67 10.02
N LEU A 26 -6.40 0.50 10.13
CA LEU A 26 -6.60 1.44 9.02
C LEU A 26 -5.75 2.69 9.27
N ALA A 27 -4.76 2.91 8.42
CA ALA A 27 -3.85 4.05 8.53
C ALA A 27 -3.95 4.97 7.30
N VAL A 28 -4.41 6.20 7.52
CA VAL A 28 -4.37 7.26 6.52
C VAL A 28 -3.13 8.12 6.79
N MET A 29 -2.13 7.98 5.93
CA MET A 29 -0.82 8.63 6.10
C MET A 29 -0.39 9.27 4.77
N PRO A 30 0.08 10.52 4.75
CA PRO A 30 0.49 11.18 3.52
C PRO A 30 1.64 10.44 2.82
N THR A 31 1.79 10.68 1.52
CA THR A 31 2.94 10.17 0.76
C THR A 31 4.24 10.65 1.40
N GLY A 32 5.21 9.76 1.53
CA GLY A 32 6.48 10.05 2.18
C GLY A 32 6.48 9.92 3.71
N ALA A 33 5.35 9.64 4.36
CA ALA A 33 5.28 9.41 5.81
C ALA A 33 5.85 8.04 6.25
N GLY A 34 6.24 7.18 5.30
CA GLY A 34 6.83 5.89 5.59
C GLY A 34 5.81 4.78 5.87
N LYS A 35 4.66 4.80 5.16
CA LYS A 35 3.62 3.74 5.23
C LYS A 35 4.18 2.33 5.12
N SER A 36 5.10 2.11 4.17
CA SER A 36 5.64 0.78 3.89
C SER A 36 6.34 0.18 5.11
N LEU A 37 7.06 0.97 5.89
CA LEU A 37 7.72 0.51 7.10
C LEU A 37 6.72 -0.02 8.14
N CYS A 38 5.54 0.59 8.22
CA CYS A 38 4.51 0.22 9.20
C CYS A 38 3.97 -1.21 9.03
N TYR A 39 4.03 -1.78 7.84
CA TYR A 39 3.65 -3.17 7.60
C TYR A 39 4.86 -4.08 7.31
N GLN A 40 5.94 -3.56 6.74
CA GLN A 40 7.14 -4.35 6.48
C GLN A 40 7.83 -4.80 7.77
N LEU A 41 7.89 -3.94 8.79
CA LEU A 41 8.50 -4.29 10.06
C LEU A 41 7.71 -5.39 10.80
N PRO A 42 6.38 -5.30 11.00
CA PRO A 42 5.61 -6.40 11.55
C PRO A 42 5.76 -7.69 10.74
N ALA A 43 5.78 -7.61 9.41
CA ALA A 43 5.96 -8.77 8.54
C ALA A 43 7.25 -9.57 8.82
N LEU A 44 8.28 -8.93 9.34
CA LEU A 44 9.54 -9.59 9.73
C LEU A 44 9.50 -10.20 11.13
N LEU A 45 8.54 -9.80 11.96
CA LEU A 45 8.42 -10.20 13.36
C LEU A 45 7.30 -11.21 13.58
N MET A 46 6.32 -11.26 12.68
CA MET A 46 5.22 -12.22 12.71
C MET A 46 5.64 -13.56 12.08
N PRO A 47 5.04 -14.69 12.51
CA PRO A 47 5.24 -15.97 11.84
C PRO A 47 4.62 -15.97 10.45
N GLY A 48 4.98 -16.96 9.62
CA GLY A 48 4.39 -17.14 8.31
C GLY A 48 4.72 -16.04 7.30
N ILE A 49 3.78 -15.75 6.42
CA ILE A 49 3.96 -14.81 5.30
C ILE A 49 3.01 -13.65 5.42
N THR A 50 3.49 -12.48 5.07
CA THR A 50 2.66 -11.29 4.83
C THR A 50 2.39 -11.13 3.33
N VAL A 51 1.10 -11.05 2.95
CA VAL A 51 0.68 -10.72 1.59
C VAL A 51 0.32 -9.24 1.51
N VAL A 52 1.03 -8.50 0.67
CA VAL A 52 0.76 -7.06 0.40
C VAL A 52 0.04 -6.92 -0.93
N VAL A 53 -1.23 -6.53 -0.88
CA VAL A 53 -2.03 -6.26 -2.08
C VAL A 53 -1.78 -4.83 -2.52
N SER A 54 -1.26 -4.64 -3.73
CA SER A 54 -0.94 -3.32 -4.27
C SER A 54 -1.38 -3.21 -5.74
N PRO A 55 -1.85 -2.02 -6.19
CA PRO A 55 -2.39 -1.86 -7.54
C PRO A 55 -1.33 -1.51 -8.59
N LEU A 56 -0.11 -1.19 -8.18
CA LEU A 56 0.93 -0.61 -9.03
C LEU A 56 2.11 -1.56 -9.19
N ILE A 57 2.24 -2.16 -10.38
CA ILE A 57 3.30 -3.13 -10.71
C ILE A 57 4.70 -2.54 -10.49
N SER A 58 4.94 -1.31 -10.96
CA SER A 58 6.25 -0.64 -10.78
C SER A 58 6.61 -0.47 -9.31
N LEU A 59 5.63 -0.04 -8.50
CA LEU A 59 5.84 0.14 -7.06
C LEU A 59 6.15 -1.19 -6.36
N MET A 60 5.45 -2.27 -6.71
CA MET A 60 5.75 -3.61 -6.17
C MET A 60 7.19 -4.01 -6.48
N MET A 61 7.64 -3.82 -7.71
CA MET A 61 9.00 -4.17 -8.15
C MET A 61 10.06 -3.37 -7.39
N ASP A 62 9.84 -2.05 -7.21
CA ASP A 62 10.75 -1.18 -6.47
C ASP A 62 10.80 -1.56 -4.98
N GLN A 63 9.64 -1.84 -4.35
CA GLN A 63 9.58 -2.28 -2.96
C GLN A 63 10.30 -3.62 -2.75
N VAL A 64 10.04 -4.62 -3.60
CA VAL A 64 10.68 -5.93 -3.51
C VAL A 64 12.18 -5.84 -3.74
N LYS A 65 12.62 -5.01 -4.69
CA LYS A 65 14.05 -4.76 -4.92
C LYS A 65 14.71 -4.18 -3.69
N ALA A 66 14.14 -3.12 -3.11
CA ALA A 66 14.68 -2.46 -1.92
C ALA A 66 14.73 -3.40 -0.71
N LEU A 67 13.69 -4.24 -0.50
CA LEU A 67 13.67 -5.25 0.56
C LEU A 67 14.78 -6.28 0.38
N ASN A 68 14.95 -6.83 -0.82
CA ASN A 68 15.99 -7.81 -1.09
C ASN A 68 17.40 -7.22 -0.93
N GLU A 69 17.61 -5.96 -1.34
CA GLU A 69 18.87 -5.23 -1.09
C GLU A 69 19.14 -5.01 0.39
N ALA A 70 18.11 -4.84 1.20
CA ALA A 70 18.19 -4.76 2.66
C ALA A 70 18.35 -6.13 3.35
N GLY A 71 18.38 -7.24 2.60
CA GLY A 71 18.52 -8.60 3.14
C GLY A 71 17.19 -9.21 3.60
N VAL A 72 16.04 -8.60 3.25
CA VAL A 72 14.70 -9.15 3.50
C VAL A 72 14.22 -9.88 2.26
N HIS A 73 13.95 -11.17 2.38
CA HIS A 73 13.49 -11.97 1.25
C HIS A 73 12.03 -11.67 0.92
N ALA A 74 11.80 -11.00 -0.20
CA ALA A 74 10.49 -10.66 -0.72
C ALA A 74 10.34 -11.06 -2.19
N ALA A 75 9.11 -11.31 -2.61
CA ALA A 75 8.75 -11.57 -4.01
C ALA A 75 7.52 -10.74 -4.42
N TYR A 76 7.27 -10.65 -5.72
CA TYR A 76 6.03 -10.09 -6.25
C TYR A 76 5.36 -11.06 -7.23
N ILE A 77 4.03 -10.98 -7.30
CA ILE A 77 3.20 -11.80 -8.19
C ILE A 77 2.20 -10.87 -8.89
N ASN A 78 2.45 -10.61 -10.16
CA ASN A 78 1.64 -9.71 -10.98
C ASN A 78 1.59 -10.18 -12.45
N SER A 79 0.98 -9.40 -13.34
CA SER A 79 0.80 -9.75 -14.75
C SER A 79 2.08 -9.69 -15.59
N SER A 80 3.19 -9.16 -15.07
CA SER A 80 4.47 -9.15 -15.80
C SER A 80 5.21 -10.49 -15.75
N LEU A 81 4.79 -11.40 -14.86
CA LEU A 81 5.40 -12.72 -14.71
C LEU A 81 4.71 -13.78 -15.58
N THR A 82 5.50 -14.71 -16.10
CA THR A 82 4.99 -15.94 -16.73
C THR A 82 4.43 -16.90 -15.66
N GLU A 83 3.54 -17.80 -16.05
CA GLU A 83 3.00 -18.83 -15.15
C GLU A 83 4.10 -19.70 -14.50
N THR A 84 5.17 -20.00 -15.23
CA THR A 84 6.33 -20.73 -14.68
C THR A 84 7.04 -19.92 -13.59
N GLN A 85 7.21 -18.62 -13.77
CA GLN A 85 7.81 -17.73 -12.76
C GLN A 85 6.91 -17.61 -11.54
N ILE A 86 5.59 -17.51 -11.72
CA ILE A 86 4.62 -17.48 -10.63
C ILE A 86 4.68 -18.77 -9.84
N SER A 87 4.60 -19.93 -10.49
CA SER A 87 4.70 -21.24 -9.82
C SER A 87 5.98 -21.34 -9.01
N ARG A 88 7.11 -20.95 -9.58
CA ARG A 88 8.39 -20.99 -8.89
C ARG A 88 8.44 -20.05 -7.67
N ALA A 89 7.86 -18.86 -7.78
CA ALA A 89 7.80 -17.91 -6.67
C ALA A 89 6.93 -18.47 -5.52
N LEU A 90 5.78 -19.08 -5.83
CA LEU A 90 4.90 -19.68 -4.84
C LEU A 90 5.53 -20.91 -4.16
N GLU A 91 6.21 -21.80 -4.90
CA GLU A 91 6.96 -22.93 -4.33
C GLU A 91 8.05 -22.47 -3.35
N LEU A 92 8.78 -21.41 -3.68
CA LEU A 92 9.76 -20.82 -2.78
C LEU A 92 9.11 -20.18 -1.55
N ALA A 93 7.92 -19.60 -1.71
CA ALA A 93 7.14 -19.09 -0.58
C ALA A 93 6.67 -20.21 0.35
N GLU A 94 6.12 -21.30 -0.19
CA GLU A 94 5.73 -22.50 0.56
C GLU A 94 6.92 -23.11 1.35
N SER A 95 8.12 -23.02 0.81
CA SER A 95 9.35 -23.45 1.50
C SER A 95 9.87 -22.48 2.57
N GLY A 96 9.14 -21.39 2.86
CA GLY A 96 9.53 -20.39 3.86
C GLY A 96 10.65 -19.43 3.39
N ARG A 97 10.90 -19.35 2.06
CA ARG A 97 11.95 -18.46 1.54
C ARG A 97 11.61 -16.98 1.67
N TYR A 98 10.33 -16.61 1.60
CA TYR A 98 9.87 -15.23 1.60
C TYR A 98 9.07 -14.89 2.85
N GLN A 99 9.35 -13.74 3.45
CA GLN A 99 8.56 -13.14 4.52
C GLN A 99 7.41 -12.27 3.98
N ILE A 100 7.63 -11.68 2.79
CA ILE A 100 6.68 -10.73 2.21
C ILE A 100 6.46 -11.08 0.73
N ILE A 101 5.19 -11.17 0.34
CA ILE A 101 4.78 -11.31 -1.06
C ILE A 101 3.89 -10.14 -1.44
N TYR A 102 4.31 -9.37 -2.43
CA TYR A 102 3.46 -8.38 -3.08
C TYR A 102 2.62 -9.04 -4.17
N ALA A 103 1.32 -8.88 -4.11
CA ALA A 103 0.40 -9.46 -5.08
C ALA A 103 -0.48 -8.39 -5.73
N ALA A 104 -0.64 -8.46 -7.04
CA ALA A 104 -1.68 -7.71 -7.72
C ALA A 104 -3.06 -8.28 -7.34
N PRO A 105 -4.09 -7.45 -7.09
CA PRO A 105 -5.37 -7.90 -6.56
C PRO A 105 -6.04 -8.98 -7.43
N GLU A 106 -5.88 -8.92 -8.75
CA GLU A 106 -6.42 -9.93 -9.68
C GLU A 106 -5.73 -11.31 -9.58
N ARG A 107 -4.58 -11.39 -8.91
CA ARG A 107 -3.88 -12.68 -8.70
C ARG A 107 -4.43 -13.46 -7.51
N LEU A 108 -5.09 -12.80 -6.57
CA LEU A 108 -5.65 -13.44 -5.38
C LEU A 108 -6.71 -14.51 -5.72
N GLU A 109 -7.46 -14.32 -6.80
CA GLU A 109 -8.53 -15.24 -7.23
C GLU A 109 -8.03 -16.38 -8.13
N THR A 110 -6.75 -16.39 -8.52
CA THR A 110 -6.23 -17.46 -9.37
C THR A 110 -6.16 -18.78 -8.59
N PRO A 111 -6.56 -19.92 -9.20
CA PRO A 111 -6.55 -21.20 -8.49
C PRO A 111 -5.21 -21.53 -7.85
N ARG A 112 -4.12 -21.21 -8.51
CA ARG A 112 -2.76 -21.47 -8.02
C ARG A 112 -2.42 -20.63 -6.78
N PHE A 113 -2.83 -19.36 -6.75
CA PHE A 113 -2.58 -18.49 -5.60
C PHE A 113 -3.47 -18.87 -4.42
N LEU A 114 -4.73 -19.24 -4.68
CA LEU A 114 -5.65 -19.75 -3.66
C LEU A 114 -5.14 -21.06 -3.03
N ASP A 115 -4.67 -21.99 -3.85
CA ASP A 115 -4.09 -23.24 -3.38
C ASP A 115 -2.88 -22.97 -2.46
N PHE A 116 -1.95 -22.13 -2.90
CA PHE A 116 -0.84 -21.66 -2.08
C PHE A 116 -1.31 -21.05 -0.76
N ALA A 117 -2.27 -20.14 -0.80
CA ALA A 117 -2.75 -19.41 0.38
C ALA A 117 -3.49 -20.31 1.39
N CYS A 118 -4.13 -21.38 0.92
CA CYS A 118 -4.78 -22.37 1.79
C CYS A 118 -3.80 -23.34 2.47
N HIS A 119 -2.60 -23.51 1.93
CA HIS A 119 -1.60 -24.43 2.47
C HIS A 119 -0.42 -23.73 3.16
N THR A 120 -0.42 -22.39 3.17
CA THR A 120 0.64 -21.58 3.78
C THR A 120 0.08 -20.71 4.89
N GLU A 121 0.81 -20.58 5.99
CA GLU A 121 0.44 -19.66 7.07
C GLU A 121 0.57 -18.21 6.59
N ILE A 122 -0.57 -17.53 6.41
CA ILE A 122 -0.63 -16.08 6.12
C ILE A 122 -1.02 -15.39 7.41
N SER A 123 -0.06 -14.71 8.03
CA SER A 123 -0.28 -14.00 9.31
C SER A 123 -0.85 -12.61 9.14
N MET A 124 -0.56 -11.95 8.02
CA MET A 124 -1.07 -10.60 7.75
C MET A 124 -1.39 -10.42 6.27
N ILE A 125 -2.47 -9.71 6.00
CA ILE A 125 -2.77 -9.14 4.67
C ILE A 125 -2.75 -7.62 4.79
N THR A 126 -1.88 -7.00 4.01
CA THR A 126 -1.80 -5.55 3.88
C THR A 126 -2.46 -5.11 2.58
N VAL A 127 -3.39 -4.17 2.67
CA VAL A 127 -4.03 -3.54 1.51
C VAL A 127 -3.41 -2.16 1.32
N ASP A 128 -2.48 -2.05 0.39
CA ASP A 128 -1.89 -0.77 0.01
C ASP A 128 -2.81 -0.03 -0.96
N GLU A 129 -2.79 1.30 -0.92
CA GLU A 129 -3.73 2.17 -1.65
C GLU A 129 -5.20 1.75 -1.43
N ALA A 130 -5.56 1.49 -0.17
CA ALA A 130 -6.85 0.93 0.21
C ALA A 130 -8.07 1.75 -0.25
N HIS A 131 -7.88 3.04 -0.58
CA HIS A 131 -8.92 3.87 -1.19
C HIS A 131 -9.44 3.31 -2.53
N CYS A 132 -8.66 2.42 -3.19
CA CYS A 132 -9.07 1.74 -4.42
C CYS A 132 -10.27 0.79 -4.23
N ILE A 133 -10.61 0.38 -3.01
CA ILE A 133 -11.79 -0.45 -2.75
C ILE A 133 -13.09 0.34 -2.78
N SER A 134 -13.02 1.65 -2.54
CA SER A 134 -14.18 2.53 -2.41
C SER A 134 -14.59 3.14 -3.74
N GLN A 135 -15.86 3.05 -4.07
CA GLN A 135 -16.44 3.75 -5.23
C GLN A 135 -16.40 5.29 -5.07
N TRP A 136 -16.22 5.76 -3.86
CA TRP A 136 -16.07 7.17 -3.53
C TRP A 136 -14.61 7.63 -3.50
N GLY A 137 -13.67 6.69 -3.68
CA GLY A 137 -12.24 6.96 -3.80
C GLY A 137 -11.89 7.54 -5.18
N GLN A 138 -10.70 8.11 -5.27
CA GLN A 138 -10.23 8.75 -6.52
C GLN A 138 -9.84 7.74 -7.61
N ASP A 139 -9.53 6.49 -7.24
CA ASP A 139 -9.05 5.44 -8.15
C ASP A 139 -9.72 4.09 -7.80
N PHE A 140 -11.04 4.02 -7.97
CA PHE A 140 -11.79 2.78 -7.72
C PHE A 140 -11.33 1.65 -8.65
N ARG A 141 -11.05 0.48 -8.05
CA ARG A 141 -10.63 -0.73 -8.78
C ARG A 141 -11.51 -1.91 -8.42
N PRO A 142 -12.29 -2.46 -9.37
CA PRO A 142 -13.18 -3.60 -9.12
C PRO A 142 -12.48 -4.83 -8.51
N SER A 143 -11.20 -5.05 -8.84
CA SER A 143 -10.41 -6.16 -8.28
C SER A 143 -10.19 -6.07 -6.76
N TYR A 144 -10.22 -4.87 -6.19
CA TYR A 144 -10.10 -4.68 -4.74
C TYR A 144 -11.33 -5.17 -3.97
N VAL A 145 -12.51 -5.12 -4.60
CA VAL A 145 -13.78 -5.60 -3.99
C VAL A 145 -13.75 -7.10 -3.73
N ARG A 146 -12.82 -7.82 -4.38
CA ARG A 146 -12.66 -9.27 -4.23
C ARG A 146 -11.72 -9.69 -3.10
N ILE A 147 -10.99 -8.75 -2.51
CA ILE A 147 -10.06 -9.03 -1.39
C ILE A 147 -10.77 -9.72 -0.22
N PRO A 148 -11.95 -9.28 0.25
CA PRO A 148 -12.67 -9.95 1.33
C PRO A 148 -13.07 -11.40 0.98
N ASP A 149 -13.42 -11.66 -0.27
CA ASP A 149 -13.79 -13.00 -0.75
C ASP A 149 -12.57 -13.95 -0.66
N PHE A 150 -11.39 -13.45 -0.99
CA PHE A 150 -10.14 -14.17 -0.81
C PHE A 150 -9.86 -14.45 0.66
N ILE A 151 -9.96 -13.44 1.54
CA ILE A 151 -9.70 -13.58 2.98
C ILE A 151 -10.59 -14.65 3.61
N ARG A 152 -11.87 -14.71 3.22
CA ARG A 152 -12.82 -15.71 3.74
C ARG A 152 -12.51 -17.15 3.35
N GLN A 153 -11.70 -17.36 2.33
CA GLN A 153 -11.28 -18.70 1.89
C GLN A 153 -10.06 -19.22 2.65
N LEU A 154 -9.37 -18.36 3.40
CA LEU A 154 -8.18 -18.75 4.15
C LEU A 154 -8.56 -19.61 5.36
N PRO A 155 -7.75 -20.63 5.72
CA PRO A 155 -7.99 -21.50 6.88
C PRO A 155 -8.03 -20.75 8.21
N MET A 156 -7.26 -19.66 8.32
CA MET A 156 -7.22 -18.78 9.47
C MET A 156 -7.31 -17.34 8.99
N ARG A 157 -8.07 -16.51 9.70
CA ARG A 157 -8.16 -15.09 9.41
C ARG A 157 -6.86 -14.39 9.77
N PRO A 158 -6.16 -13.75 8.81
CA PRO A 158 -4.97 -12.97 9.10
C PRO A 158 -5.30 -11.62 9.72
N VAL A 159 -4.32 -10.95 10.31
CA VAL A 159 -4.42 -9.53 10.66
C VAL A 159 -4.55 -8.71 9.38
N LEU A 160 -5.51 -7.78 9.34
CA LEU A 160 -5.71 -6.89 8.20
C LEU A 160 -5.10 -5.53 8.49
N SER A 161 -4.26 -5.05 7.59
CA SER A 161 -3.76 -3.68 7.63
C SER A 161 -4.03 -2.97 6.31
N ALA A 162 -4.70 -1.83 6.38
CA ALA A 162 -5.09 -1.03 5.23
C ALA A 162 -4.41 0.33 5.28
N PHE A 163 -3.73 0.68 4.19
CA PHE A 163 -2.97 1.93 4.08
C PHE A 163 -3.41 2.74 2.89
N THR A 164 -3.55 4.05 3.07
CA THR A 164 -3.80 4.99 1.97
C THR A 164 -3.20 6.35 2.26
N ALA A 165 -2.91 7.11 1.22
CA ALA A 165 -2.45 8.49 1.38
C ALA A 165 -3.60 9.47 1.61
N THR A 166 -4.78 9.17 1.07
CA THR A 166 -5.94 10.08 1.08
C THR A 166 -7.22 9.27 1.30
N ALA A 167 -7.99 9.65 2.31
CA ALA A 167 -9.33 9.12 2.51
C ALA A 167 -10.19 10.12 3.27
N THR A 168 -11.33 10.50 2.69
CA THR A 168 -12.38 11.20 3.44
C THR A 168 -13.00 10.26 4.47
N GLU A 169 -13.77 10.79 5.41
CA GLU A 169 -14.49 9.97 6.39
C GLU A 169 -15.33 8.88 5.72
N ARG A 170 -16.10 9.24 4.71
CA ARG A 170 -16.90 8.31 3.91
C ARG A 170 -16.07 7.21 3.25
N VAL A 171 -14.88 7.53 2.72
CA VAL A 171 -13.98 6.54 2.11
C VAL A 171 -13.41 5.61 3.19
N ARG A 172 -13.10 6.13 4.39
CA ARG A 172 -12.63 5.30 5.51
C ARG A 172 -13.68 4.29 5.95
N GLU A 173 -14.92 4.75 6.16
CA GLU A 173 -16.05 3.89 6.50
C GLU A 173 -16.26 2.80 5.45
N ASP A 174 -16.19 3.15 4.18
CA ASP A 174 -16.34 2.20 3.06
C ASP A 174 -15.19 1.18 3.03
N ILE A 175 -13.94 1.59 3.31
CA ILE A 175 -12.79 0.67 3.45
C ILE A 175 -13.04 -0.32 4.59
N LEU A 176 -13.43 0.17 5.78
CA LEU A 176 -13.66 -0.67 6.95
C LEU A 176 -14.76 -1.72 6.70
N GLN A 177 -15.87 -1.29 6.12
CA GLN A 177 -17.00 -2.17 5.80
C GLN A 177 -16.64 -3.16 4.70
N SER A 178 -16.04 -2.68 3.61
CA SER A 178 -15.71 -3.51 2.46
C SER A 178 -14.66 -4.57 2.80
N LEU A 179 -13.64 -4.25 3.59
CA LEU A 179 -12.62 -5.21 4.05
C LEU A 179 -13.10 -6.07 5.23
N GLN A 180 -14.28 -5.80 5.80
CA GLN A 180 -14.80 -6.50 6.97
C GLN A 180 -13.79 -6.52 8.13
N MET A 181 -13.19 -5.34 8.41
CA MET A 181 -12.20 -5.20 9.46
C MET A 181 -12.83 -5.34 10.86
N GLU A 182 -12.14 -6.06 11.75
CA GLU A 182 -12.64 -6.37 13.09
C GLU A 182 -11.98 -5.48 14.14
N ASN A 183 -12.77 -4.64 14.81
CA ASN A 183 -12.31 -3.73 15.88
C ASN A 183 -10.99 -3.01 15.51
N PRO A 184 -10.93 -2.34 14.33
CA PRO A 184 -9.68 -1.80 13.80
C PRO A 184 -9.14 -0.66 14.68
N PHE A 185 -7.81 -0.53 14.71
CA PHE A 185 -7.16 0.69 15.12
C PHE A 185 -7.13 1.65 13.93
N GLU A 186 -7.82 2.78 14.07
CA GLU A 186 -7.83 3.81 13.04
C GLU A 186 -6.87 4.94 13.40
N THR A 187 -6.06 5.36 12.43
CA THR A 187 -5.21 6.54 12.57
C THR A 187 -5.22 7.37 11.30
N VAL A 188 -5.33 8.69 11.48
CA VAL A 188 -5.25 9.66 10.41
C VAL A 188 -4.13 10.61 10.75
N ALA A 189 -3.00 10.48 10.07
CA ALA A 189 -1.90 11.45 10.22
C ALA A 189 -2.32 12.79 9.64
N GLY A 190 -1.95 13.88 10.30
CA GLY A 190 -2.22 15.22 9.82
C GLY A 190 -1.67 15.45 8.42
N PHE A 191 -2.47 16.09 7.56
CA PHE A 191 -2.07 16.45 6.19
C PHE A 191 -1.31 17.77 6.15
N ASP A 192 -1.24 18.46 7.28
CA ASP A 192 -0.57 19.75 7.36
C ASP A 192 0.95 19.56 7.22
N ARG A 193 1.52 20.25 6.26
CA ARG A 193 2.94 20.22 5.93
C ARG A 193 3.46 21.64 5.99
N GLU A 194 4.09 21.98 7.08
CA GLU A 194 4.63 23.32 7.33
C GLU A 194 5.57 23.82 6.21
N ASN A 195 6.18 22.90 5.47
CA ASN A 195 7.09 23.21 4.36
C ASN A 195 6.39 23.36 3.00
N LEU A 196 5.05 23.24 2.93
CA LEU A 196 4.29 23.41 1.68
C LEU A 196 3.43 24.66 1.76
N TYR A 197 3.60 25.52 0.77
CA TYR A 197 2.76 26.70 0.57
C TYR A 197 1.75 26.43 -0.54
N PHE A 198 0.47 26.69 -0.27
CA PHE A 198 -0.63 26.55 -1.23
C PHE A 198 -1.24 27.93 -1.52
N GLU A 199 -1.38 28.25 -2.78
CA GLU A 199 -2.02 29.47 -3.24
C GLU A 199 -3.02 29.18 -4.36
N VAL A 200 -4.19 29.78 -4.30
CA VAL A 200 -5.20 29.75 -5.37
C VAL A 200 -5.30 31.13 -6.01
N GLN A 201 -4.96 31.21 -7.28
CA GLN A 201 -5.02 32.46 -8.03
C GLN A 201 -6.12 32.44 -9.09
N ASN A 202 -7.09 33.31 -8.98
CA ASN A 202 -8.12 33.51 -9.99
C ASN A 202 -7.58 34.41 -11.11
N THR A 203 -7.43 33.90 -12.32
CA THR A 203 -6.99 34.64 -13.48
C THR A 203 -7.77 34.28 -14.74
N LYS A 204 -8.05 35.31 -15.58
CA LYS A 204 -8.67 35.07 -16.89
C LYS A 204 -7.66 34.57 -17.93
N ASN A 205 -6.37 34.81 -17.74
CA ASN A 205 -5.30 34.38 -18.64
C ASN A 205 -4.30 33.45 -17.91
N LYS A 206 -4.65 32.17 -17.82
CA LYS A 206 -3.82 31.16 -17.15
C LYS A 206 -2.41 31.06 -17.75
N LYS A 207 -2.30 31.11 -19.09
CA LYS A 207 -1.00 30.97 -19.78
C LYS A 207 -0.04 32.10 -19.40
N GLU A 208 -0.51 33.34 -19.41
CA GLU A 208 0.31 34.48 -19.06
C GLU A 208 0.72 34.45 -17.59
N ARG A 209 -0.19 34.04 -16.70
CA ARG A 209 0.14 33.93 -15.28
C ARG A 209 1.19 32.85 -15.00
N ILE A 210 1.08 31.69 -15.66
CA ILE A 210 2.09 30.62 -15.56
C ILE A 210 3.43 31.12 -16.10
N ARG A 211 3.45 31.80 -17.28
CA ARG A 211 4.68 32.31 -17.84
C ARG A 211 5.37 33.29 -16.88
N LYS A 212 4.63 34.20 -16.31
CA LYS A 212 5.15 35.17 -15.34
C LYS A 212 5.69 34.47 -14.08
N TYR A 213 4.97 33.48 -13.56
CA TYR A 213 5.41 32.68 -12.41
C TYR A 213 6.75 31.98 -12.68
N VAL A 214 6.89 31.34 -13.84
CA VAL A 214 8.14 30.68 -14.24
C VAL A 214 9.28 31.68 -14.42
N GLU A 215 8.99 32.89 -14.94
CA GLU A 215 9.98 33.96 -15.08
C GLU A 215 10.44 34.49 -13.70
N GLU A 216 9.54 34.62 -12.75
CA GLU A 216 9.81 35.01 -11.36
C GLU A 216 10.64 34.00 -10.58
N HIS A 217 10.53 32.70 -10.94
CA HIS A 217 11.17 31.57 -10.27
C HIS A 217 12.25 30.89 -11.15
N ARG A 218 13.01 31.69 -11.90
CA ARG A 218 14.11 31.19 -12.72
C ARG A 218 15.18 30.54 -11.85
N GLY A 219 15.45 29.28 -12.13
CA GLY A 219 16.41 28.46 -11.37
C GLY A 219 15.76 27.46 -10.42
N ASP A 220 14.46 27.57 -10.15
CA ASP A 220 13.72 26.59 -9.38
C ASP A 220 13.20 25.46 -10.28
N SER A 221 13.08 24.25 -9.72
CA SER A 221 12.43 23.13 -10.40
C SER A 221 10.91 23.21 -10.22
N GLY A 222 10.15 22.96 -11.29
CA GLY A 222 8.70 23.03 -11.25
C GLY A 222 8.00 21.98 -12.09
N ILE A 223 6.76 21.63 -11.73
CA ILE A 223 5.88 20.74 -12.50
C ILE A 223 4.58 21.46 -12.80
N ILE A 224 4.15 21.46 -14.06
CA ILE A 224 2.87 22.04 -14.48
C ILE A 224 1.92 20.90 -14.83
N TYR A 225 0.83 20.75 -14.07
CA TYR A 225 -0.24 19.82 -14.36
C TYR A 225 -1.33 20.48 -15.21
N CYS A 226 -1.72 19.81 -16.29
CA CYS A 226 -2.78 20.25 -17.19
C CYS A 226 -3.90 19.22 -17.27
N ALA A 227 -5.15 19.70 -17.31
CA ALA A 227 -6.33 18.82 -17.38
C ALA A 227 -6.46 18.09 -18.73
N THR A 228 -5.88 18.63 -19.82
CA THR A 228 -5.98 18.04 -21.16
C THR A 228 -4.61 18.04 -21.86
N ARG A 229 -4.36 17.01 -22.66
CA ARG A 229 -3.28 17.02 -23.65
C ARG A 229 -3.77 17.83 -24.86
N LYS A 230 -3.01 18.80 -25.28
CA LYS A 230 -3.17 19.41 -26.62
C LYS A 230 -2.04 18.92 -27.50
#